data_8e65f355d74cbf5ef6efe7d0f78b4070
#
_entry.id   8e65f355d74cbf5ef6efe7d0f78b4070
#
_cell.length_a   1.000
_cell.length_b   1.000
_cell.length_c   1.000
_cell.angle_alpha   90.00
_cell.angle_beta   90.00
_cell.angle_gamma   90.00
#
_symmetry.space_group_name_H-M   'P 1'
#
loop_
_entity.id
_entity.type
_entity.pdbx_description
1 polymer ?
#
loop_
_entity_poly.entity_id
_entity_poly.type
_entity_poly.pdbx_seq_one_letter_code
_entity_poly.pdbx_strand_id
1 'polypeptide(L)'
;MNRFYVSLAALLVSVATFAQQHSEQNHSKYVWPKDGPVRQKLGQWQDRKFGLLMHWGTYSQWGIVESWSLCPEDEGWCERKGPASANWYEYKKAYENLQTTFNPVKFNPERWADAAHRAGMKYMVFTTKHHDGFCMFDTKQTDYKITGAKSPFASNPRSNVTKEILEAFRKQDFMVGTYFSKPDWHNEHYWKPYFPPKDRNVNYDPKKYLDEWKQFADFTYNQIQELMTGYGKVDILWLDGGWVRPFSTIDSTVSWQRTIPYNQDINMARIAGMARQHQPGLLVVDRTVSGEFENYVTPEQQIPDHYMPIPWETCMTMGNSWSYIPKENFKSARKLVQTLVDVVAKNGNLLLNIAPGPDGEWHEEAYGRLQQIGNWLQVNGESVYGTKPLAPYRQDNWAFTTNGTASYASYLPAESETVLPVTVPLPMAPAKTLTLLGVKQPLNWKKTGTGATVTIPEKIRQQLAGQPVWVFKLS
;
A
#
# COMPACT_ATOMS: atom_id res chain seq x y z
N MET A 1 -54.15 -15.91 9.98
CA MET A 1 -53.55 -14.56 10.19
C MET A 1 -52.10 -14.64 9.83
N ASN A 2 -51.84 -14.29 8.56
CA ASN A 2 -50.48 -14.14 8.02
C ASN A 2 -49.94 -12.75 8.39
N ARG A 3 -48.68 -12.65 8.79
CA ARG A 3 -47.84 -11.46 8.46
C ARG A 3 -46.40 -11.58 8.90
N PHE A 4 -45.51 -11.39 7.92
CA PHE A 4 -44.20 -10.74 7.90
C PHE A 4 -42.97 -11.47 8.44
N TYR A 5 -42.29 -12.10 7.52
CA TYR A 5 -40.81 -12.13 7.49
C TYR A 5 -40.39 -11.72 6.07
N VAL A 6 -40.01 -10.45 5.93
CA VAL A 6 -39.23 -9.95 4.77
C VAL A 6 -38.29 -8.87 5.31
N SER A 7 -37.06 -8.93 4.84
CA SER A 7 -36.07 -7.88 4.88
C SER A 7 -35.02 -7.94 6.01
N LEU A 8 -33.98 -8.73 5.80
CA LEU A 8 -32.62 -8.45 6.29
C LEU A 8 -31.58 -9.10 5.36
N ALA A 9 -31.53 -8.69 4.09
CA ALA A 9 -30.56 -9.21 3.11
C ALA A 9 -30.02 -8.13 2.15
N ALA A 10 -30.05 -6.85 2.54
CA ALA A 10 -29.74 -5.75 1.60
C ALA A 10 -28.59 -4.82 2.03
N LEU A 11 -27.75 -5.18 3.00
CA LEU A 11 -26.70 -4.26 3.50
C LEU A 11 -25.26 -4.79 3.36
N LEU A 12 -25.01 -5.86 2.63
CA LEU A 12 -23.66 -6.43 2.47
C LEU A 12 -23.07 -6.34 1.05
N VAL A 13 -23.75 -5.70 0.10
CA VAL A 13 -23.33 -5.69 -1.31
C VAL A 13 -22.62 -4.39 -1.73
N SER A 14 -22.68 -3.31 -0.96
CA SER A 14 -22.20 -1.99 -1.41
C SER A 14 -20.72 -1.70 -1.17
N VAL A 15 -20.00 -2.46 -0.34
CA VAL A 15 -18.58 -2.20 -0.05
C VAL A 15 -17.65 -2.86 -1.07
N ALA A 16 -18.08 -3.92 -1.73
CA ALA A 16 -17.24 -4.67 -2.68
C ALA A 16 -17.11 -4.00 -4.07
N THR A 17 -18.01 -3.09 -4.43
CA THR A 17 -18.07 -2.51 -5.79
C THR A 17 -17.07 -1.37 -6.02
N PHE A 18 -16.61 -0.69 -4.98
CA PHE A 18 -15.75 0.48 -5.14
C PHE A 18 -14.25 0.15 -5.17
N ALA A 19 -13.81 -0.87 -4.44
CA ALA A 19 -12.44 -1.41 -4.58
C ALA A 19 -12.19 -2.02 -5.97
N GLN A 20 -13.25 -2.43 -6.67
CA GLN A 20 -13.18 -3.00 -8.01
C GLN A 20 -12.81 -1.98 -9.10
N GLN A 21 -13.08 -0.69 -8.91
CA GLN A 21 -12.81 0.33 -9.94
C GLN A 21 -11.31 0.58 -10.20
N HIS A 22 -10.44 0.38 -9.20
CA HIS A 22 -9.00 0.57 -9.36
C HIS A 22 -8.24 -0.72 -9.70
N SER A 23 -8.88 -1.90 -9.63
CA SER A 23 -8.24 -3.20 -9.82
C SER A 23 -8.32 -3.75 -11.24
N GLU A 24 -9.18 -3.20 -12.10
CA GLU A 24 -9.27 -3.59 -13.50
C GLU A 24 -8.05 -3.05 -14.27
N GLN A 25 -6.93 -3.73 -14.18
CA GLN A 25 -5.72 -3.42 -14.92
C GLN A 25 -5.39 -4.56 -15.87
N ASN A 26 -5.16 -4.22 -17.13
CA ASN A 26 -4.73 -5.19 -18.12
C ASN A 26 -3.23 -5.48 -17.97
N HIS A 27 -2.88 -6.51 -17.20
CA HIS A 27 -1.52 -6.90 -16.91
C HIS A 27 -0.72 -7.35 -18.13
N SER A 28 -1.37 -7.68 -19.26
CA SER A 28 -0.71 -8.01 -20.52
C SER A 28 0.05 -6.83 -21.12
N LYS A 29 -0.23 -5.60 -20.67
CA LYS A 29 0.45 -4.36 -21.09
C LYS A 29 1.67 -4.00 -20.25
N TYR A 30 2.07 -4.83 -19.28
CA TYR A 30 3.23 -4.57 -18.44
C TYR A 30 4.52 -4.48 -19.28
N VAL A 31 5.31 -3.43 -19.04
CA VAL A 31 6.58 -3.19 -19.73
C VAL A 31 7.75 -3.38 -18.77
N TRP A 32 8.57 -4.39 -19.02
CA TRP A 32 9.77 -4.62 -18.22
C TRP A 32 10.76 -3.45 -18.37
N PRO A 33 11.34 -2.94 -17.26
CA PRO A 33 12.35 -1.89 -17.33
C PRO A 33 13.53 -2.30 -18.20
N LYS A 34 13.98 -1.41 -19.10
CA LYS A 34 15.18 -1.61 -19.92
C LYS A 34 16.45 -1.20 -19.19
N ASP A 35 16.37 -0.23 -18.29
CA ASP A 35 17.47 0.29 -17.49
C ASP A 35 17.99 -0.76 -16.51
N GLY A 36 19.30 -1.03 -16.54
CA GLY A 36 19.96 -2.05 -15.71
C GLY A 36 19.85 -1.78 -14.21
N PRO A 37 20.20 -0.58 -13.71
CA PRO A 37 20.00 -0.17 -12.33
C PRO A 37 18.58 -0.31 -11.84
N VAL A 38 17.57 0.05 -12.65
CA VAL A 38 16.15 -0.11 -12.28
C VAL A 38 15.78 -1.59 -12.18
N ARG A 39 16.23 -2.44 -13.09
CA ARG A 39 15.99 -3.91 -13.00
C ARG A 39 16.63 -4.52 -11.77
N GLN A 40 17.86 -4.11 -11.44
CA GLN A 40 18.53 -4.58 -10.23
C GLN A 40 17.77 -4.17 -8.97
N LYS A 41 17.35 -2.91 -8.88
CA LYS A 41 16.54 -2.39 -7.77
C LYS A 41 15.20 -3.12 -7.67
N LEU A 42 14.54 -3.39 -8.80
CA LEU A 42 13.27 -4.12 -8.85
C LEU A 42 13.42 -5.54 -8.28
N GLY A 43 14.49 -6.25 -8.63
CA GLY A 43 14.80 -7.55 -8.04
C GLY A 43 15.03 -7.48 -6.52
N GLN A 44 15.80 -6.49 -6.06
CA GLN A 44 16.00 -6.25 -4.63
C GLN A 44 14.70 -5.96 -3.89
N TRP A 45 13.82 -5.14 -4.48
CA TRP A 45 12.50 -4.84 -3.93
C TRP A 45 11.60 -6.09 -3.89
N GLN A 46 11.59 -6.90 -4.96
CA GLN A 46 10.83 -8.16 -4.98
C GLN A 46 11.25 -9.12 -3.85
N ASP A 47 12.51 -9.12 -3.45
CA ASP A 47 13.00 -9.96 -2.35
C ASP A 47 12.65 -9.43 -0.96
N ARG A 48 12.28 -8.14 -0.84
CA ARG A 48 11.87 -7.50 0.42
C ARG A 48 10.47 -7.95 0.92
N LYS A 49 9.56 -8.35 0.06
CA LYS A 49 8.25 -8.98 0.30
C LYS A 49 7.24 -8.20 1.14
N PHE A 50 7.64 -7.51 2.19
CA PHE A 50 6.76 -6.89 3.17
C PHE A 50 7.16 -5.44 3.44
N GLY A 51 6.24 -4.50 3.21
CA GLY A 51 6.42 -3.07 3.37
C GLY A 51 5.35 -2.40 4.19
N LEU A 52 5.64 -1.16 4.61
CA LEU A 52 4.77 -0.25 5.33
C LEU A 52 4.33 0.88 4.40
N LEU A 53 3.03 1.15 4.33
CA LEU A 53 2.47 2.38 3.79
C LEU A 53 1.95 3.24 4.93
N MET A 54 2.12 4.55 4.85
CA MET A 54 1.55 5.48 5.83
C MET A 54 0.78 6.60 5.15
N HIS A 55 -0.56 6.60 5.32
CA HIS A 55 -1.40 7.73 4.96
C HIS A 55 -1.53 8.68 6.13
N TRP A 56 -0.97 9.89 5.99
CA TRP A 56 -1.00 10.89 7.05
C TRP A 56 -1.06 12.31 6.49
N GLY A 57 -1.95 13.12 7.06
CA GLY A 57 -2.17 14.49 6.67
C GLY A 57 -3.17 15.17 7.60
N THR A 58 -3.58 16.38 7.24
CA THR A 58 -4.53 17.19 8.04
C THR A 58 -5.88 16.52 8.27
N TYR A 59 -6.31 15.65 7.34
CA TYR A 59 -7.55 14.87 7.39
C TYR A 59 -7.63 13.92 8.60
N SER A 60 -6.49 13.53 9.18
CA SER A 60 -6.47 12.70 10.38
C SER A 60 -7.15 13.36 11.58
N GLN A 61 -7.23 14.71 11.62
CA GLN A 61 -7.92 15.46 12.67
C GLN A 61 -9.43 15.24 12.65
N TRP A 62 -10.02 15.06 11.48
CA TRP A 62 -11.44 14.80 11.34
C TRP A 62 -11.79 13.30 11.40
N GLY A 63 -10.79 12.43 11.31
CA GLY A 63 -11.02 10.98 11.27
C GLY A 63 -11.89 10.56 10.09
N ILE A 64 -11.58 11.10 8.92
CA ILE A 64 -12.28 10.85 7.65
C ILE A 64 -11.37 10.17 6.64
N VAL A 65 -11.96 9.67 5.56
CA VAL A 65 -11.22 9.11 4.44
C VAL A 65 -10.44 10.24 3.75
N GLU A 66 -9.14 10.21 3.81
CA GLU A 66 -8.14 11.15 3.29
C GLU A 66 -8.75 12.44 2.68
N SER A 67 -8.33 12.78 1.46
CA SER A 67 -8.81 13.95 0.70
C SER A 67 -10.22 13.78 0.08
N TRP A 68 -10.78 12.56 0.03
CA TRP A 68 -11.90 12.24 -0.85
C TRP A 68 -13.20 13.00 -0.54
N SER A 69 -13.38 13.46 0.69
CA SER A 69 -14.49 14.35 1.04
C SER A 69 -14.48 15.71 0.32
N LEU A 70 -13.35 16.10 -0.28
CA LEU A 70 -13.24 17.28 -1.14
C LEU A 70 -13.76 17.03 -2.56
N CYS A 71 -13.81 15.76 -3.01
CA CYS A 71 -14.31 15.43 -4.33
C CYS A 71 -15.83 15.63 -4.40
N PRO A 72 -16.36 16.47 -5.33
CA PRO A 72 -17.75 16.91 -5.24
C PRO A 72 -18.78 15.86 -5.62
N GLU A 73 -18.57 15.07 -6.67
CA GLU A 73 -19.65 14.32 -7.31
C GLU A 73 -19.38 12.83 -7.56
N ASP A 74 -18.15 12.43 -7.85
CA ASP A 74 -17.89 11.05 -8.28
C ASP A 74 -17.65 10.06 -7.13
N GLU A 75 -17.67 10.54 -5.88
CA GLU A 75 -17.35 9.73 -4.70
C GLU A 75 -18.49 9.72 -3.68
N GLY A 76 -19.64 9.21 -4.07
CA GLY A 76 -20.82 9.06 -3.21
C GLY A 76 -20.63 8.19 -1.97
N TRP A 77 -19.52 7.45 -1.89
CA TRP A 77 -19.11 6.65 -0.73
C TRP A 77 -18.43 7.49 0.37
N CYS A 78 -18.00 8.71 0.07
CA CYS A 78 -17.34 9.60 1.01
C CYS A 78 -18.20 10.83 1.31
N GLU A 79 -19.08 10.72 2.30
CA GLU A 79 -19.95 11.82 2.69
C GLU A 79 -19.20 12.91 3.43
N ARG A 80 -19.46 14.17 3.05
CA ARG A 80 -19.04 15.34 3.83
C ARG A 80 -19.83 15.42 5.13
N LYS A 81 -19.14 15.68 6.24
CA LYS A 81 -19.73 15.81 7.58
C LYS A 81 -19.40 17.15 8.21
N GLY A 82 -20.16 17.52 9.24
CA GLY A 82 -19.95 18.75 9.99
C GLY A 82 -20.75 19.97 9.48
N PRO A 83 -20.60 21.14 10.10
CA PRO A 83 -21.45 22.31 9.85
C PRO A 83 -21.39 22.85 8.42
N ALA A 84 -20.24 22.70 7.76
CA ALA A 84 -20.02 23.19 6.39
C ALA A 84 -20.42 22.17 5.30
N SER A 85 -20.90 20.97 5.65
CA SER A 85 -21.12 19.87 4.70
C SER A 85 -22.10 20.17 3.56
N ALA A 86 -23.05 21.06 3.78
CA ALA A 86 -24.06 21.44 2.80
C ALA A 86 -23.56 22.37 1.68
N ASN A 87 -22.43 23.04 1.89
CA ASN A 87 -21.82 23.95 0.92
C ASN A 87 -20.38 23.53 0.64
N TRP A 88 -20.11 23.09 -0.59
CA TRP A 88 -18.80 22.60 -0.96
C TRP A 88 -17.66 23.62 -0.76
N TYR A 89 -17.89 24.89 -1.08
CA TYR A 89 -16.87 25.94 -0.94
C TYR A 89 -16.53 26.21 0.52
N GLU A 90 -17.53 26.25 1.39
CA GLU A 90 -17.32 26.39 2.84
C GLU A 90 -16.66 25.14 3.43
N TYR A 91 -17.01 23.96 2.92
CA TYR A 91 -16.38 22.71 3.33
C TYR A 91 -14.89 22.68 2.95
N LYS A 92 -14.56 23.00 1.68
CA LYS A 92 -13.17 23.08 1.21
C LYS A 92 -12.35 24.07 2.04
N LYS A 93 -12.90 25.25 2.31
CA LYS A 93 -12.27 26.26 3.16
C LYS A 93 -12.04 25.75 4.58
N ALA A 94 -13.03 25.08 5.19
CA ALA A 94 -12.90 24.49 6.52
C ALA A 94 -11.84 23.37 6.54
N TYR A 95 -11.82 22.53 5.51
CA TYR A 95 -10.83 21.46 5.35
C TYR A 95 -9.40 22.03 5.22
N GLU A 96 -9.18 22.97 4.32
CA GLU A 96 -7.87 23.59 4.11
C GLU A 96 -7.40 24.36 5.38
N ASN A 97 -8.33 24.84 6.20
CA ASN A 97 -8.02 25.48 7.46
C ASN A 97 -7.52 24.49 8.54
N LEU A 98 -7.68 23.18 8.35
CA LEU A 98 -7.11 22.16 9.24
C LEU A 98 -5.58 22.30 9.40
N GLN A 99 -4.89 22.88 8.42
CA GLN A 99 -3.46 23.19 8.55
C GLN A 99 -3.14 24.07 9.78
N THR A 100 -4.09 24.90 10.23
CA THR A 100 -3.88 25.85 11.35
C THR A 100 -4.01 25.20 12.73
N THR A 101 -4.50 23.96 12.78
CA THR A 101 -4.68 23.18 14.01
C THR A 101 -3.89 21.88 14.01
N PHE A 102 -3.31 21.49 12.88
CA PHE A 102 -2.54 20.26 12.75
C PHE A 102 -1.19 20.39 13.47
N ASN A 103 -1.10 19.79 14.66
CA ASN A 103 0.07 19.89 15.53
C ASN A 103 0.44 18.53 16.15
N PRO A 104 1.14 17.66 15.42
CA PRO A 104 1.45 16.31 15.84
C PRO A 104 2.58 16.24 16.89
N VAL A 105 2.30 16.68 18.11
CA VAL A 105 3.28 16.84 19.20
C VAL A 105 3.92 15.54 19.69
N LYS A 106 3.31 14.38 19.38
CA LYS A 106 3.85 13.05 19.72
C LYS A 106 4.65 12.42 18.59
N PHE A 107 4.87 13.16 17.49
CA PHE A 107 5.60 12.65 16.33
C PHE A 107 6.96 12.06 16.71
N ASN A 108 7.11 10.75 16.48
CA ASN A 108 8.33 10.00 16.78
C ASN A 108 8.56 8.92 15.70
N PRO A 109 9.20 9.28 14.57
CA PRO A 109 9.42 8.35 13.47
C PRO A 109 10.37 7.21 13.80
N GLU A 110 11.24 7.36 14.82
CA GLU A 110 12.12 6.28 15.28
C GLU A 110 11.28 5.16 15.91
N ARG A 111 10.24 5.50 16.70
CA ARG A 111 9.32 4.51 17.26
C ARG A 111 8.59 3.72 16.16
N TRP A 112 8.17 4.40 15.10
CA TRP A 112 7.53 3.75 13.94
C TRP A 112 8.49 2.83 13.19
N ALA A 113 9.69 3.33 12.87
CA ALA A 113 10.71 2.56 12.18
C ALA A 113 11.11 1.30 12.95
N ASP A 114 11.26 1.42 14.27
CA ASP A 114 11.60 0.34 15.18
C ASP A 114 10.49 -0.73 15.24
N ALA A 115 9.23 -0.30 15.35
CA ALA A 115 8.08 -1.21 15.34
C ALA A 115 7.94 -1.95 14.00
N ALA A 116 8.10 -1.25 12.88
CA ALA A 116 8.06 -1.82 11.54
C ALA A 116 9.24 -2.79 11.32
N HIS A 117 10.45 -2.45 11.77
CA HIS A 117 11.62 -3.33 11.68
C HIS A 117 11.40 -4.62 12.47
N ARG A 118 10.94 -4.52 13.71
CA ARG A 118 10.61 -5.70 14.54
C ARG A 118 9.48 -6.54 13.96
N ALA A 119 8.54 -5.92 13.27
CA ALA A 119 7.50 -6.63 12.51
C ALA A 119 8.03 -7.37 11.28
N GLY A 120 9.29 -7.16 10.88
CA GLY A 120 9.89 -7.77 9.70
C GLY A 120 9.69 -6.98 8.41
N MET A 121 9.12 -5.78 8.45
CA MET A 121 8.99 -4.94 7.25
C MET A 121 10.37 -4.52 6.73
N LYS A 122 10.53 -4.39 5.41
CA LYS A 122 11.82 -4.17 4.74
C LYS A 122 11.83 -2.96 3.81
N TYR A 123 10.69 -2.37 3.51
CA TYR A 123 10.57 -1.12 2.77
C TYR A 123 9.39 -0.33 3.28
N MET A 124 9.35 0.97 2.98
CA MET A 124 8.25 1.83 3.38
C MET A 124 7.95 2.85 2.29
N VAL A 125 6.70 3.29 2.24
CA VAL A 125 6.22 4.37 1.40
C VAL A 125 5.42 5.34 2.27
N PHE A 126 5.78 6.63 2.22
CA PHE A 126 5.11 7.66 3.01
C PHE A 126 4.35 8.63 2.11
N THR A 127 3.12 9.00 2.49
CA THR A 127 2.34 10.02 1.78
C THR A 127 2.92 11.41 2.00
N THR A 128 3.80 11.83 1.10
CA THR A 128 4.39 13.18 1.15
C THR A 128 3.38 14.26 0.78
N LYS A 129 2.41 13.94 -0.06
CA LYS A 129 1.26 14.77 -0.42
C LYS A 129 0.13 13.87 -0.94
N HIS A 130 -1.08 14.01 -0.40
CA HIS A 130 -2.29 13.38 -0.93
C HIS A 130 -3.03 14.33 -1.90
N HIS A 131 -4.20 13.96 -2.42
CA HIS A 131 -4.93 14.74 -3.44
C HIS A 131 -5.36 16.13 -2.96
N ASP A 132 -5.49 16.35 -1.64
CA ASP A 132 -5.80 17.65 -1.03
C ASP A 132 -4.71 18.70 -1.21
N GLY A 133 -3.52 18.30 -1.64
CA GLY A 133 -2.39 19.18 -1.88
C GLY A 133 -1.61 19.58 -0.63
N PHE A 134 -2.03 19.16 0.59
CA PHE A 134 -1.25 19.46 1.79
C PHE A 134 0.07 18.70 1.80
N CYS A 135 1.18 19.47 1.82
CA CYS A 135 2.52 18.89 1.74
C CYS A 135 3.06 18.56 3.13
N MET A 136 3.32 17.28 3.37
CA MET A 136 4.00 16.77 4.57
C MET A 136 5.53 16.91 4.47
N PHE A 137 6.02 17.73 3.56
CA PHE A 137 7.44 18.02 3.30
C PHE A 137 7.64 19.53 3.10
N ASP A 138 8.87 19.97 3.22
CA ASP A 138 9.23 21.37 3.00
C ASP A 138 9.42 21.63 1.51
N THR A 139 8.38 22.15 0.85
CA THR A 139 8.38 22.56 -0.55
C THR A 139 8.46 24.08 -0.67
N LYS A 140 9.06 24.56 -1.75
CA LYS A 140 9.06 25.99 -2.12
C LYS A 140 7.91 26.35 -3.07
N GLN A 141 7.13 25.35 -3.50
CA GLN A 141 6.12 25.53 -4.54
C GLN A 141 4.77 26.03 -3.96
N THR A 142 4.53 25.83 -2.67
CA THR A 142 3.30 26.26 -1.99
C THR A 142 3.56 26.51 -0.50
N ASP A 143 2.73 27.37 0.10
CA ASP A 143 2.68 27.57 1.55
C ASP A 143 1.70 26.61 2.25
N TYR A 144 0.96 25.80 1.51
CA TYR A 144 0.05 24.78 2.04
C TYR A 144 0.83 23.53 2.42
N LYS A 145 1.56 23.63 3.51
CA LYS A 145 2.52 22.62 3.98
C LYS A 145 2.69 22.62 5.49
N ILE A 146 3.15 21.51 6.05
CA ILE A 146 3.37 21.34 7.49
C ILE A 146 4.45 22.27 8.05
N THR A 147 5.41 22.68 7.24
CA THR A 147 6.46 23.67 7.58
C THR A 147 6.05 25.10 7.29
N GLY A 148 4.83 25.33 6.77
CA GLY A 148 4.31 26.65 6.41
C GLY A 148 3.94 27.49 7.61
N ALA A 149 3.95 28.82 7.45
CA ALA A 149 3.70 29.79 8.55
C ALA A 149 2.31 29.63 9.22
N LYS A 150 1.34 29.02 8.53
CA LYS A 150 0.01 28.75 9.09
C LYS A 150 -0.03 27.47 9.94
N SER A 151 0.96 26.60 9.85
CA SER A 151 1.02 25.36 10.61
C SER A 151 1.62 25.61 12.00
N PRO A 152 0.94 25.24 13.10
CA PRO A 152 1.51 25.37 14.44
C PRO A 152 2.73 24.46 14.63
N PHE A 153 2.85 23.37 13.87
CA PHE A 153 3.99 22.46 13.91
C PHE A 153 5.23 23.02 13.21
N ALA A 154 5.13 24.12 12.44
CA ALA A 154 6.26 24.70 11.71
C ALA A 154 7.43 25.14 12.61
N SER A 155 7.13 25.50 13.88
CA SER A 155 8.16 25.86 14.86
C SER A 155 8.89 24.65 15.48
N ASN A 156 8.40 23.44 15.28
CA ASN A 156 9.04 22.24 15.78
C ASN A 156 10.34 21.97 14.97
N PRO A 157 11.48 21.68 15.61
CA PRO A 157 12.73 21.35 14.89
C PRO A 157 12.57 20.18 13.91
N ARG A 158 11.59 19.29 14.13
CA ARG A 158 11.27 18.12 13.30
C ARG A 158 10.07 18.37 12.38
N SER A 159 9.73 19.61 12.06
CA SER A 159 8.56 19.96 11.27
C SER A 159 8.59 19.45 9.83
N ASN A 160 9.78 19.22 9.25
CA ASN A 160 9.90 18.52 7.97
C ASN A 160 9.76 17.01 8.19
N VAL A 161 8.52 16.58 8.45
CA VAL A 161 8.23 15.19 8.87
C VAL A 161 8.65 14.17 7.83
N THR A 162 8.56 14.48 6.54
CA THR A 162 9.04 13.59 5.47
C THR A 162 10.54 13.30 5.63
N LYS A 163 11.35 14.33 5.87
CA LYS A 163 12.79 14.16 6.07
C LYS A 163 13.07 13.24 7.27
N GLU A 164 12.45 13.55 8.40
CA GLU A 164 12.61 12.79 9.65
C GLU A 164 12.21 11.32 9.48
N ILE A 165 11.05 11.06 8.84
CA ILE A 165 10.57 9.70 8.58
C ILE A 165 11.57 8.95 7.70
N LEU A 166 11.93 9.50 6.53
CA LEU A 166 12.84 8.82 5.61
C LEU A 166 14.21 8.53 6.25
N GLU A 167 14.72 9.45 7.09
CA GLU A 167 15.98 9.25 7.82
C GLU A 167 15.87 8.15 8.87
N ALA A 168 14.80 8.12 9.67
CA ALA A 168 14.57 7.10 10.67
C ALA A 168 14.49 5.69 10.07
N PHE A 169 13.75 5.53 8.98
CA PHE A 169 13.62 4.24 8.30
C PHE A 169 14.91 3.80 7.58
N ARG A 170 15.66 4.73 6.97
CA ARG A 170 16.98 4.40 6.38
C ARG A 170 17.98 3.88 7.41
N LYS A 171 17.96 4.42 8.64
CA LYS A 171 18.82 3.92 9.74
C LYS A 171 18.52 2.46 10.11
N GLN A 172 17.33 1.95 9.77
CA GLN A 172 16.90 0.56 9.99
C GLN A 172 16.99 -0.31 8.72
N ASP A 173 17.78 0.10 7.71
CA ASP A 173 17.97 -0.60 6.42
C ASP A 173 16.70 -0.79 5.58
N PHE A 174 15.73 0.10 5.68
CA PHE A 174 14.58 0.09 4.79
C PHE A 174 14.91 0.69 3.41
N MET A 175 14.36 0.10 2.35
CA MET A 175 14.15 0.87 1.13
C MET A 175 13.05 1.90 1.43
N VAL A 176 13.30 3.18 1.09
CA VAL A 176 12.36 4.26 1.39
C VAL A 176 11.73 4.80 0.12
N GLY A 177 10.43 5.03 0.19
CA GLY A 177 9.61 5.54 -0.90
C GLY A 177 8.81 6.77 -0.51
N THR A 178 8.57 7.61 -1.50
CA THR A 178 7.68 8.75 -1.42
C THR A 178 6.41 8.46 -2.23
N TYR A 179 5.26 8.36 -1.54
CA TYR A 179 3.97 8.49 -2.20
C TYR A 179 3.77 9.96 -2.55
N PHE A 180 3.36 10.21 -3.76
CA PHE A 180 3.03 11.55 -4.24
C PHE A 180 1.77 11.50 -5.11
N SER A 181 0.77 12.27 -4.74
CA SER A 181 -0.43 12.46 -5.55
C SER A 181 -0.12 13.32 -6.77
N LYS A 182 -0.40 12.81 -7.98
CA LYS A 182 -0.29 13.61 -9.21
C LYS A 182 -1.32 14.73 -9.27
N PRO A 183 -2.63 14.49 -9.01
CA PRO A 183 -3.60 15.58 -8.86
C PRO A 183 -3.33 16.38 -7.57
N ASP A 184 -3.76 17.63 -7.58
CA ASP A 184 -3.67 18.53 -6.44
C ASP A 184 -4.91 19.45 -6.42
N TRP A 185 -5.84 19.13 -5.51
CA TRP A 185 -7.13 19.83 -5.43
C TRP A 185 -7.08 21.17 -4.72
N HIS A 186 -5.92 21.51 -4.13
CA HIS A 186 -5.64 22.84 -3.63
C HIS A 186 -5.06 23.78 -4.70
N ASN A 187 -4.32 23.22 -5.66
CA ASN A 187 -3.62 24.01 -6.66
C ASN A 187 -4.58 24.64 -7.66
N GLU A 188 -4.50 25.99 -7.80
CA GLU A 188 -5.38 26.78 -8.66
C GLU A 188 -5.19 26.50 -10.16
N HIS A 189 -4.07 25.88 -10.55
CA HIS A 189 -3.82 25.43 -11.93
C HIS A 189 -4.35 24.02 -12.20
N TYR A 190 -4.79 23.28 -11.15
CA TYR A 190 -5.49 22.00 -11.32
C TYR A 190 -7.01 22.20 -11.19
N TRP A 191 -7.47 22.78 -10.07
CA TRP A 191 -8.86 23.20 -9.90
C TRP A 191 -8.95 24.71 -9.93
N LYS A 192 -9.21 25.24 -11.13
CA LYS A 192 -9.30 26.68 -11.37
C LYS A 192 -10.49 27.27 -10.60
N PRO A 193 -10.30 28.33 -9.81
CA PRO A 193 -11.34 28.85 -8.90
C PRO A 193 -12.63 29.30 -9.60
N TYR A 194 -12.54 29.67 -10.88
CA TYR A 194 -13.70 30.11 -11.65
C TYR A 194 -14.58 29.00 -12.21
N PHE A 195 -14.09 27.75 -12.19
CA PHE A 195 -14.82 26.59 -12.68
C PHE A 195 -15.12 25.66 -11.51
N PRO A 196 -16.40 25.40 -11.16
CA PRO A 196 -16.69 24.47 -10.09
C PRO A 196 -16.16 23.08 -10.46
N PRO A 197 -15.43 22.42 -9.57
CA PRO A 197 -15.02 21.04 -9.83
C PRO A 197 -16.25 20.14 -9.84
N LYS A 198 -16.28 19.19 -10.78
CA LYS A 198 -17.37 18.22 -10.93
C LYS A 198 -17.01 16.86 -10.35
N ASP A 199 -15.75 16.51 -10.52
CA ASP A 199 -15.20 15.22 -10.16
C ASP A 199 -13.71 15.38 -9.77
N ARG A 200 -12.99 14.28 -9.69
CA ARG A 200 -11.55 14.23 -9.35
C ARG A 200 -10.62 14.83 -10.41
N ASN A 201 -11.09 15.03 -11.63
CA ASN A 201 -10.27 15.49 -12.74
C ASN A 201 -10.01 16.99 -12.67
N VAL A 202 -9.09 17.46 -13.53
CA VAL A 202 -8.94 18.89 -13.80
C VAL A 202 -10.27 19.49 -14.24
N ASN A 203 -10.64 20.66 -13.72
CA ASN A 203 -11.96 21.24 -13.93
C ASN A 203 -12.10 22.15 -15.18
N TYR A 204 -11.14 22.04 -16.09
CA TYR A 204 -11.12 22.75 -17.37
C TYR A 204 -10.47 21.88 -18.46
N ASP A 205 -10.62 22.25 -19.71
CA ASP A 205 -9.96 21.58 -20.83
C ASP A 205 -8.50 22.05 -20.99
N PRO A 206 -7.48 21.21 -20.68
CA PRO A 206 -6.06 21.57 -20.81
C PRO A 206 -5.66 22.02 -22.23
N LYS A 207 -6.37 21.60 -23.27
CA LYS A 207 -6.10 22.05 -24.64
C LYS A 207 -6.50 23.51 -24.86
N LYS A 208 -7.50 24.02 -24.15
CA LYS A 208 -7.95 25.40 -24.21
C LYS A 208 -7.16 26.32 -23.30
N TYR A 209 -6.59 25.79 -22.23
CA TYR A 209 -5.87 26.53 -21.21
C TYR A 209 -4.46 25.95 -21.01
N LEU A 210 -3.68 25.97 -22.11
CA LEU A 210 -2.35 25.34 -22.14
C LEU A 210 -1.39 25.91 -21.09
N ASP A 211 -1.42 27.21 -20.85
CA ASP A 211 -0.54 27.86 -19.88
C ASP A 211 -0.86 27.43 -18.44
N GLU A 212 -2.15 27.27 -18.12
CA GLU A 212 -2.58 26.77 -16.80
C GLU A 212 -2.10 25.34 -16.58
N TRP A 213 -2.31 24.48 -17.59
CA TRP A 213 -1.86 23.08 -17.49
C TRP A 213 -0.34 22.97 -17.41
N LYS A 214 0.38 23.81 -18.16
CA LYS A 214 1.83 23.86 -18.10
C LYS A 214 2.33 24.27 -16.70
N GLN A 215 1.71 25.27 -16.09
CA GLN A 215 2.06 25.71 -14.73
C GLN A 215 1.82 24.59 -13.73
N PHE A 216 0.71 23.85 -13.84
CA PHE A 216 0.46 22.68 -13.00
C PHE A 216 1.49 21.56 -13.22
N ALA A 217 1.83 21.25 -14.46
CA ALA A 217 2.83 20.24 -14.79
C ALA A 217 4.23 20.62 -14.25
N ASP A 218 4.60 21.91 -14.37
CA ASP A 218 5.87 22.41 -13.82
C ASP A 218 5.86 22.43 -12.28
N PHE A 219 4.74 22.77 -11.64
CA PHE A 219 4.56 22.67 -10.20
C PHE A 219 4.79 21.23 -9.71
N THR A 220 4.15 20.26 -10.36
CA THR A 220 4.30 18.82 -10.05
C THR A 220 5.75 18.36 -10.25
N TYR A 221 6.36 18.72 -11.35
CA TYR A 221 7.76 18.44 -11.64
C TYR A 221 8.70 18.98 -10.56
N ASN A 222 8.53 20.26 -10.17
CA ASN A 222 9.38 20.93 -9.20
C ASN A 222 9.25 20.29 -7.80
N GLN A 223 8.03 19.96 -7.37
CA GLN A 223 7.82 19.26 -6.08
C GLN A 223 8.50 17.88 -6.06
N ILE A 224 8.37 17.11 -7.14
CA ILE A 224 9.05 15.81 -7.23
C ILE A 224 10.57 16.01 -7.27
N GLN A 225 11.08 17.03 -7.97
CA GLN A 225 12.50 17.35 -7.96
C GLN A 225 13.02 17.67 -6.55
N GLU A 226 12.28 18.47 -5.77
CA GLU A 226 12.63 18.75 -4.37
C GLU A 226 12.71 17.46 -3.55
N LEU A 227 11.76 16.53 -3.69
CA LEU A 227 11.79 15.23 -3.02
C LEU A 227 12.99 14.38 -3.46
N MET A 228 13.37 14.41 -4.73
CA MET A 228 14.49 13.61 -5.25
C MET A 228 15.87 14.20 -4.92
N THR A 229 15.96 15.48 -4.56
CA THR A 229 17.24 16.18 -4.32
C THR A 229 17.46 16.53 -2.86
N GLY A 230 16.40 16.80 -2.08
CA GLY A 230 16.51 17.36 -0.72
C GLY A 230 16.37 16.34 0.42
N TYR A 231 16.05 15.08 0.12
CA TYR A 231 15.61 14.08 1.13
C TYR A 231 16.55 12.86 1.22
N GLY A 232 17.76 12.95 0.71
CA GLY A 232 18.75 11.87 0.67
C GLY A 232 18.35 10.79 -0.34
N LYS A 233 18.75 9.54 -0.10
CA LYS A 233 18.44 8.43 -1.00
C LYS A 233 16.96 8.09 -0.93
N VAL A 234 16.30 8.06 -2.09
CA VAL A 234 14.93 7.59 -2.30
C VAL A 234 14.97 6.39 -3.25
N ASP A 235 14.31 5.31 -2.90
CA ASP A 235 14.32 4.07 -3.68
C ASP A 235 13.07 3.90 -4.54
N ILE A 236 11.94 4.50 -4.13
CA ILE A 236 10.62 4.35 -4.78
C ILE A 236 9.94 5.71 -4.89
N LEU A 237 9.54 6.09 -6.08
CA LEU A 237 8.60 7.18 -6.34
C LEU A 237 7.24 6.56 -6.69
N TRP A 238 6.33 6.58 -5.73
CA TRP A 238 5.01 5.95 -5.81
C TRP A 238 3.96 7.02 -6.11
N LEU A 239 3.49 7.05 -7.36
CA LEU A 239 2.61 8.09 -7.87
C LEU A 239 1.16 7.60 -7.89
N ASP A 240 0.29 8.35 -7.25
CA ASP A 240 -1.15 8.09 -7.27
C ASP A 240 -1.91 9.09 -8.14
N GLY A 241 -3.20 8.83 -8.36
CA GLY A 241 -4.03 9.62 -9.25
C GLY A 241 -3.89 9.19 -10.71
N GLY A 242 -4.16 7.91 -10.98
CA GLY A 242 -4.04 7.31 -12.31
C GLY A 242 -4.88 7.94 -13.40
N TRP A 243 -5.82 8.83 -13.08
CA TRP A 243 -6.58 9.63 -14.06
C TRP A 243 -5.79 10.81 -14.62
N VAL A 244 -4.73 11.27 -13.94
CA VAL A 244 -3.78 12.24 -14.48
C VAL A 244 -2.81 11.51 -15.38
N ARG A 245 -3.19 11.41 -16.67
CA ARG A 245 -2.48 10.64 -17.72
C ARG A 245 -2.72 11.20 -19.11
N PRO A 246 -1.85 10.93 -20.08
CA PRO A 246 -2.14 11.19 -21.48
C PRO A 246 -3.19 10.21 -22.02
N PHE A 247 -4.06 10.67 -22.92
CA PHE A 247 -5.09 9.85 -23.56
C PHE A 247 -4.53 8.59 -24.24
N SER A 248 -3.30 8.65 -24.73
CA SER A 248 -2.64 7.50 -25.36
C SER A 248 -2.45 6.30 -24.43
N THR A 249 -2.56 6.49 -23.10
CA THR A 249 -2.41 5.43 -22.09
C THR A 249 -3.75 4.89 -21.59
N ILE A 250 -4.88 5.43 -22.05
CA ILE A 250 -6.20 4.94 -21.66
C ILE A 250 -6.42 3.54 -22.20
N ASP A 251 -6.83 2.65 -21.31
CA ASP A 251 -7.34 1.33 -21.67
C ASP A 251 -8.86 1.35 -21.72
N SER A 252 -9.41 1.27 -22.93
CA SER A 252 -10.86 1.29 -23.13
C SER A 252 -11.59 0.05 -22.61
N THR A 253 -10.86 -1.01 -22.19
CA THR A 253 -11.45 -2.18 -21.53
C THR A 253 -11.69 -1.93 -20.05
N VAL A 254 -11.03 -0.93 -19.46
CA VAL A 254 -11.17 -0.54 -18.06
C VAL A 254 -12.23 0.54 -17.92
N SER A 255 -13.31 0.25 -17.19
CA SER A 255 -14.53 1.06 -17.15
C SER A 255 -14.30 2.52 -16.74
N TRP A 256 -13.59 2.76 -15.65
CA TRP A 256 -13.34 4.11 -15.12
C TRP A 256 -12.40 4.94 -15.98
N GLN A 257 -11.49 4.30 -16.76
CA GLN A 257 -10.59 5.05 -17.65
C GLN A 257 -11.32 5.69 -18.82
N ARG A 258 -12.44 5.11 -19.25
CA ARG A 258 -13.28 5.66 -20.34
C ARG A 258 -13.95 6.98 -19.95
N THR A 259 -14.09 7.27 -18.67
CA THR A 259 -14.74 8.49 -18.17
C THR A 259 -13.78 9.65 -17.94
N ILE A 260 -12.48 9.47 -18.19
CA ILE A 260 -11.49 10.56 -18.09
C ILE A 260 -11.78 11.60 -19.15
N PRO A 261 -12.16 12.84 -18.79
CA PRO A 261 -12.72 13.81 -19.74
C PRO A 261 -11.66 14.53 -20.57
N TYR A 262 -10.42 14.61 -20.07
CA TYR A 262 -9.37 15.44 -20.66
C TYR A 262 -8.02 14.72 -20.74
N ASN A 263 -7.19 15.14 -21.68
CA ASN A 263 -5.78 14.73 -21.75
C ASN A 263 -5.00 15.44 -20.63
N GLN A 264 -4.69 14.70 -19.57
CA GLN A 264 -4.01 15.22 -18.37
C GLN A 264 -2.53 14.78 -18.37
N ASP A 265 -1.81 15.07 -19.45
CA ASP A 265 -0.40 14.71 -19.60
C ASP A 265 0.50 15.71 -18.86
N ILE A 266 1.20 15.23 -17.83
CA ILE A 266 2.22 15.97 -17.06
C ILE A 266 3.65 15.65 -17.50
N ASN A 267 3.82 14.93 -18.62
CA ASN A 267 5.10 14.51 -19.16
C ASN A 267 5.90 13.61 -18.22
N MET A 268 5.39 12.41 -17.97
CA MET A 268 6.04 11.42 -17.09
C MET A 268 7.47 11.07 -17.51
N ALA A 269 7.80 11.13 -18.81
CA ALA A 269 9.15 10.89 -19.28
C ALA A 269 10.13 11.95 -18.75
N ARG A 270 9.73 13.23 -18.75
CA ARG A 270 10.52 14.33 -18.17
C ARG A 270 10.68 14.15 -16.64
N ILE A 271 9.61 13.79 -15.93
CA ILE A 271 9.62 13.59 -14.48
C ILE A 271 10.51 12.40 -14.10
N ALA A 272 10.29 11.24 -14.71
CA ALA A 272 11.05 10.03 -14.42
C ALA A 272 12.54 10.16 -14.81
N GLY A 273 12.82 10.83 -15.94
CA GLY A 273 14.18 11.14 -16.37
C GLY A 273 14.94 11.98 -15.36
N MET A 274 14.35 13.10 -14.92
CA MET A 274 14.91 13.96 -13.87
C MET A 274 15.09 13.17 -12.55
N ALA A 275 14.06 12.45 -12.11
CA ALA A 275 14.11 11.70 -10.87
C ALA A 275 15.22 10.65 -10.86
N ARG A 276 15.42 9.91 -11.96
CA ARG A 276 16.50 8.92 -12.12
C ARG A 276 17.89 9.52 -12.26
N GLN A 277 18.01 10.75 -12.76
CA GLN A 277 19.30 11.47 -12.74
C GLN A 277 19.78 11.73 -11.31
N HIS A 278 18.87 12.06 -10.39
CA HIS A 278 19.20 12.31 -8.99
C HIS A 278 19.21 11.04 -8.13
N GLN A 279 18.40 10.05 -8.51
CA GLN A 279 18.23 8.78 -7.79
C GLN A 279 18.42 7.58 -8.75
N PRO A 280 19.67 7.20 -9.08
CA PRO A 280 19.94 6.09 -10.00
C PRO A 280 19.28 4.79 -9.53
N GLY A 281 18.59 4.12 -10.45
CA GLY A 281 17.85 2.88 -10.16
C GLY A 281 16.50 3.09 -9.47
N LEU A 282 16.01 4.34 -9.33
CA LEU A 282 14.71 4.66 -8.74
C LEU A 282 13.58 3.85 -9.39
N LEU A 283 12.81 3.16 -8.57
CA LEU A 283 11.55 2.55 -9.00
C LEU A 283 10.49 3.65 -9.13
N VAL A 284 9.95 3.83 -10.31
CA VAL A 284 8.83 4.72 -10.58
C VAL A 284 7.57 3.87 -10.70
N VAL A 285 6.54 4.20 -9.94
CA VAL A 285 5.27 3.48 -9.91
C VAL A 285 4.17 4.47 -10.26
N ASP A 286 3.96 4.67 -11.56
CA ASP A 286 2.84 5.46 -12.09
C ASP A 286 1.58 4.58 -12.09
N ARG A 287 0.94 4.48 -10.93
CA ARG A 287 -0.16 3.54 -10.65
C ARG A 287 -1.23 3.55 -11.74
N THR A 288 -1.59 2.35 -12.19
CA THR A 288 -2.65 2.11 -13.19
C THR A 288 -2.41 2.75 -14.55
N VAL A 289 -1.23 3.35 -14.79
CA VAL A 289 -0.82 3.88 -16.09
C VAL A 289 0.17 2.91 -16.71
N SER A 290 -0.36 1.91 -17.43
CA SER A 290 0.47 0.88 -18.05
C SER A 290 1.54 1.46 -18.96
N GLY A 291 2.79 1.03 -18.78
CA GLY A 291 3.91 1.50 -19.57
C GLY A 291 5.25 1.48 -18.85
N GLU A 292 6.20 2.21 -19.38
CA GLU A 292 7.60 2.25 -18.94
C GLU A 292 7.77 2.74 -17.49
N PHE A 293 6.83 3.55 -16.99
CA PHE A 293 6.92 4.19 -15.68
C PHE A 293 6.09 3.47 -14.60
N GLU A 294 5.47 2.34 -14.91
CA GLU A 294 4.85 1.46 -13.93
C GLU A 294 5.76 0.25 -13.69
N ASN A 295 6.82 0.41 -12.88
CA ASN A 295 7.84 -0.63 -12.70
C ASN A 295 7.32 -1.86 -11.95
N TYR A 296 6.20 -1.76 -11.25
CA TYR A 296 5.39 -2.87 -10.77
C TYR A 296 3.92 -2.43 -10.69
N VAL A 297 3.01 -3.37 -10.89
CA VAL A 297 1.58 -3.09 -10.82
C VAL A 297 1.07 -3.16 -9.38
N THR A 298 0.00 -2.42 -9.08
CA THR A 298 -0.46 -2.20 -7.72
C THR A 298 -1.95 -2.48 -7.54
N PRO A 299 -2.41 -3.75 -7.59
CA PRO A 299 -3.79 -4.06 -7.23
C PRO A 299 -4.07 -3.59 -5.80
N GLU A 300 -5.15 -2.80 -5.65
CA GLU A 300 -5.51 -2.19 -4.37
C GLU A 300 -6.53 -3.04 -3.62
N GLN A 301 -6.25 -3.32 -2.35
CA GLN A 301 -7.11 -4.13 -1.46
C GLN A 301 -7.45 -5.53 -2.00
N GLN A 302 -6.71 -6.02 -2.98
CA GLN A 302 -6.96 -7.29 -3.66
C GLN A 302 -5.70 -8.12 -3.79
N ILE A 303 -5.89 -9.44 -3.78
CA ILE A 303 -4.85 -10.41 -4.13
C ILE A 303 -5.33 -11.11 -5.40
N PRO A 304 -4.53 -11.11 -6.48
CA PRO A 304 -4.88 -11.85 -7.68
C PRO A 304 -5.23 -13.32 -7.38
N ASP A 305 -6.23 -13.88 -8.07
CA ASP A 305 -6.64 -15.27 -7.85
C ASP A 305 -5.53 -16.27 -8.21
N HIS A 306 -4.67 -15.89 -9.16
CA HIS A 306 -3.62 -16.74 -9.69
C HIS A 306 -2.24 -16.09 -9.57
N TYR A 307 -1.21 -16.91 -9.78
CA TYR A 307 0.17 -16.46 -9.93
C TYR A 307 0.30 -15.40 -11.03
N MET A 308 0.99 -14.29 -10.73
CA MET A 308 1.32 -13.27 -11.72
C MET A 308 2.81 -13.30 -12.06
N PRO A 309 3.18 -13.49 -13.34
CA PRO A 309 4.58 -13.59 -13.76
C PRO A 309 5.31 -12.25 -13.85
N ILE A 310 4.67 -11.15 -13.44
CA ILE A 310 5.20 -9.79 -13.43
C ILE A 310 5.38 -9.30 -11.99
N PRO A 311 6.21 -8.27 -11.75
CA PRO A 311 6.31 -7.63 -10.44
C PRO A 311 5.00 -6.94 -10.05
N TRP A 312 4.53 -7.20 -8.84
CA TRP A 312 3.32 -6.58 -8.32
C TRP A 312 3.35 -6.41 -6.80
N GLU A 313 2.56 -5.47 -6.34
CA GLU A 313 2.40 -5.14 -4.93
C GLU A 313 0.91 -4.96 -4.63
N THR A 314 0.37 -5.64 -3.63
CA THR A 314 -0.92 -5.22 -3.13
C THR A 314 -0.72 -4.20 -2.01
N CYS A 315 -1.34 -3.04 -2.14
CA CYS A 315 -1.47 -2.09 -1.05
C CYS A 315 -2.80 -2.37 -0.32
N MET A 316 -2.71 -2.62 0.99
CA MET A 316 -3.85 -3.00 1.83
C MET A 316 -3.82 -2.27 3.15
N THR A 317 -4.99 -1.97 3.70
CA THR A 317 -5.11 -1.38 5.04
C THR A 317 -4.97 -2.45 6.13
N MET A 318 -4.27 -2.13 7.21
CA MET A 318 -4.28 -2.97 8.42
C MET A 318 -5.67 -2.96 9.08
N GLY A 319 -6.31 -1.81 9.11
CA GLY A 319 -7.71 -1.61 9.50
C GLY A 319 -8.67 -1.60 8.31
N ASN A 320 -9.70 -0.78 8.39
CA ASN A 320 -10.71 -0.60 7.35
C ASN A 320 -10.48 0.69 6.53
N SER A 321 -9.71 1.65 7.04
CA SER A 321 -9.47 2.94 6.42
C SER A 321 -8.00 3.13 6.01
N TRP A 322 -7.76 3.92 4.96
CA TRP A 322 -6.41 4.36 4.59
C TRP A 322 -5.89 5.41 5.57
N SER A 323 -6.74 6.34 6.00
CA SER A 323 -6.42 7.35 6.99
C SER A 323 -6.77 6.90 8.41
N TYR A 324 -6.30 7.69 9.38
CA TYR A 324 -6.68 7.50 10.78
C TYR A 324 -8.17 7.76 11.00
N ILE A 325 -8.83 6.81 11.64
CA ILE A 325 -10.17 6.98 12.21
C ILE A 325 -10.13 6.62 13.71
N PRO A 326 -10.85 7.37 14.59
CA PRO A 326 -10.73 7.20 16.05
C PRO A 326 -11.09 5.81 16.58
N LYS A 327 -12.00 5.11 15.89
CA LYS A 327 -12.46 3.76 16.24
C LYS A 327 -12.19 2.82 15.07
N GLU A 328 -10.90 2.56 14.81
CA GLU A 328 -10.49 1.65 13.76
C GLU A 328 -10.74 0.19 14.15
N ASN A 329 -11.16 -0.60 13.18
CA ASN A 329 -11.32 -2.04 13.33
C ASN A 329 -10.18 -2.76 12.59
N PHE A 330 -9.21 -3.25 13.33
CA PHE A 330 -8.01 -3.87 12.78
C PHE A 330 -8.24 -5.35 12.44
N LYS A 331 -7.72 -5.77 11.30
CA LYS A 331 -7.66 -7.18 10.91
C LYS A 331 -6.85 -7.97 11.95
N SER A 332 -7.19 -9.23 12.16
CA SER A 332 -6.41 -10.10 13.05
C SER A 332 -5.00 -10.34 12.52
N ALA A 333 -4.05 -10.59 13.42
CA ALA A 333 -2.69 -10.95 13.01
C ALA A 333 -2.67 -12.22 12.15
N ARG A 334 -3.57 -13.19 12.40
CA ARG A 334 -3.76 -14.38 11.57
C ARG A 334 -4.10 -13.98 10.13
N LYS A 335 -5.09 -13.11 9.94
CA LYS A 335 -5.49 -12.63 8.61
C LYS A 335 -4.35 -11.93 7.89
N LEU A 336 -3.60 -11.07 8.59
CA LEU A 336 -2.49 -10.31 8.03
C LEU A 336 -1.32 -11.22 7.60
N VAL A 337 -0.96 -12.20 8.43
CA VAL A 337 0.09 -13.17 8.10
C VAL A 337 -0.35 -14.07 6.93
N GLN A 338 -1.58 -14.57 6.93
CA GLN A 338 -2.11 -15.37 5.82
C GLN A 338 -2.13 -14.57 4.52
N THR A 339 -2.49 -13.29 4.58
CA THR A 339 -2.43 -12.37 3.44
C THR A 339 -0.99 -12.25 2.90
N LEU A 340 0.00 -12.04 3.76
CA LEU A 340 1.41 -11.98 3.37
C LEU A 340 1.87 -13.27 2.68
N VAL A 341 1.55 -14.41 3.25
CA VAL A 341 1.92 -15.73 2.70
C VAL A 341 1.26 -15.98 1.33
N ASP A 342 -0.02 -15.63 1.18
CA ASP A 342 -0.74 -15.76 -0.09
C ASP A 342 -0.16 -14.86 -1.18
N VAL A 343 0.12 -13.60 -0.86
CA VAL A 343 0.75 -12.62 -1.76
C VAL A 343 2.10 -13.12 -2.24
N VAL A 344 2.95 -13.57 -1.33
CA VAL A 344 4.32 -14.03 -1.65
C VAL A 344 4.30 -15.28 -2.52
N ALA A 345 3.41 -16.23 -2.25
CA ALA A 345 3.26 -17.44 -3.07
C ALA A 345 2.80 -17.15 -4.51
N LYS A 346 2.17 -15.99 -4.74
CA LYS A 346 1.71 -15.52 -6.06
C LYS A 346 2.66 -14.51 -6.73
N ASN A 347 3.89 -14.36 -6.22
CA ASN A 347 4.95 -13.47 -6.74
C ASN A 347 4.81 -12.00 -6.36
N GLY A 348 4.00 -11.66 -5.35
CA GLY A 348 3.75 -10.28 -4.94
C GLY A 348 4.54 -9.83 -3.73
N ASN A 349 4.47 -8.53 -3.48
CA ASN A 349 4.84 -7.89 -2.23
C ASN A 349 3.57 -7.34 -1.54
N LEU A 350 3.55 -7.37 -0.23
CA LEU A 350 2.49 -6.75 0.59
C LEU A 350 2.97 -5.40 1.11
N LEU A 351 2.26 -4.33 0.76
CA LEU A 351 2.43 -2.99 1.31
C LEU A 351 1.26 -2.72 2.28
N LEU A 352 1.52 -2.84 3.58
CA LEU A 352 0.48 -2.75 4.61
C LEU A 352 0.40 -1.33 5.17
N ASN A 353 -0.78 -0.71 5.07
CA ASN A 353 -1.00 0.66 5.51
C ASN A 353 -1.35 0.75 6.99
N ILE A 354 -0.67 1.66 7.68
CA ILE A 354 -0.96 2.10 9.05
C ILE A 354 -0.99 3.62 9.07
N ALA A 355 -2.10 4.22 9.48
CA ALA A 355 -2.27 5.65 9.48
C ALA A 355 -1.98 6.26 10.86
N PRO A 356 -1.07 7.25 10.95
CA PRO A 356 -0.87 8.02 12.17
C PRO A 356 -2.06 8.92 12.49
N GLY A 357 -2.34 9.09 13.77
CA GLY A 357 -3.33 10.03 14.29
C GLY A 357 -2.90 11.49 14.17
N PRO A 358 -3.81 12.42 14.50
CA PRO A 358 -3.54 13.85 14.38
C PRO A 358 -2.47 14.35 15.36
N ASP A 359 -2.20 13.59 16.41
CA ASP A 359 -1.14 13.86 17.39
C ASP A 359 0.23 13.28 17.01
N GLY A 360 0.31 12.52 15.91
CA GLY A 360 1.53 11.90 15.43
C GLY A 360 1.80 10.51 16.00
N GLU A 361 0.76 9.79 16.46
CA GLU A 361 0.91 8.46 17.03
C GLU A 361 0.02 7.44 16.31
N TRP A 362 0.46 6.19 16.21
CA TRP A 362 -0.39 5.09 15.76
C TRP A 362 -1.30 4.61 16.90
N HIS A 363 -2.42 3.97 16.54
CA HIS A 363 -3.19 3.20 17.52
C HIS A 363 -2.31 2.13 18.20
N GLU A 364 -2.45 1.96 19.50
CA GLU A 364 -1.71 0.92 20.26
C GLU A 364 -2.00 -0.50 19.72
N GLU A 365 -3.21 -0.73 19.21
CA GLU A 365 -3.56 -2.00 18.58
C GLU A 365 -2.73 -2.29 17.33
N ALA A 366 -2.35 -1.27 16.55
CA ALA A 366 -1.46 -1.44 15.39
C ALA A 366 -0.08 -1.95 15.82
N TYR A 367 0.51 -1.40 16.89
CA TYR A 367 1.75 -1.90 17.47
C TYR A 367 1.63 -3.35 17.90
N GLY A 368 0.50 -3.72 18.55
CA GLY A 368 0.22 -5.10 18.96
C GLY A 368 0.15 -6.06 17.77
N ARG A 369 -0.50 -5.65 16.66
CA ARG A 369 -0.55 -6.46 15.42
C ARG A 369 0.84 -6.60 14.79
N LEU A 370 1.63 -5.53 14.73
CA LEU A 370 3.00 -5.58 14.23
C LEU A 370 3.87 -6.54 15.02
N GLN A 371 3.77 -6.53 16.35
CA GLN A 371 4.52 -7.45 17.19
C GLN A 371 4.12 -8.91 16.95
N GLN A 372 2.82 -9.20 16.81
CA GLN A 372 2.33 -10.55 16.51
C GLN A 372 2.84 -11.06 15.17
N ILE A 373 2.83 -10.21 14.13
CA ILE A 373 3.39 -10.53 12.81
C ILE A 373 4.89 -10.78 12.91
N GLY A 374 5.62 -9.90 13.62
CA GLY A 374 7.05 -10.02 13.82
C GLY A 374 7.46 -11.31 14.54
N ASN A 375 6.74 -11.69 15.58
CA ASN A 375 6.96 -12.95 16.30
C ASN A 375 6.83 -14.16 15.36
N TRP A 376 5.85 -14.16 14.45
CA TRP A 376 5.70 -15.23 13.47
C TRP A 376 6.85 -15.21 12.44
N LEU A 377 7.23 -14.04 11.93
CA LEU A 377 8.29 -13.88 10.93
C LEU A 377 9.69 -14.20 11.47
N GLN A 378 9.96 -13.99 12.76
CA GLN A 378 11.23 -14.41 13.39
C GLN A 378 11.48 -15.91 13.25
N VAL A 379 10.41 -16.71 13.25
CA VAL A 379 10.49 -18.18 13.13
C VAL A 379 10.37 -18.61 11.67
N ASN A 380 9.51 -17.96 10.89
CA ASN A 380 9.08 -18.43 9.56
C ASN A 380 9.61 -17.57 8.41
N GLY A 381 10.38 -16.52 8.66
CA GLY A 381 10.81 -15.55 7.65
C GLY A 381 11.62 -16.15 6.48
N GLU A 382 12.31 -17.28 6.68
CA GLU A 382 13.01 -17.97 5.59
C GLU A 382 12.08 -18.51 4.49
N SER A 383 10.78 -18.70 4.80
CA SER A 383 9.75 -19.08 3.82
C SER A 383 9.16 -17.90 3.06
N VAL A 384 9.50 -16.67 3.46
CA VAL A 384 8.97 -15.42 2.94
C VAL A 384 10.02 -14.64 2.17
N TYR A 385 11.11 -14.22 2.84
CA TYR A 385 12.10 -13.32 2.25
C TYR A 385 13.06 -14.03 1.30
N GLY A 386 13.38 -13.36 0.18
CA GLY A 386 14.28 -13.90 -0.83
C GLY A 386 13.75 -15.16 -1.53
N THR A 387 12.49 -15.53 -1.29
CA THR A 387 11.87 -16.69 -1.93
C THR A 387 11.26 -16.35 -3.29
N LYS A 388 11.07 -17.38 -4.08
CA LYS A 388 10.32 -17.34 -5.35
C LYS A 388 9.08 -18.25 -5.22
N PRO A 389 7.99 -17.94 -5.94
CA PRO A 389 6.83 -18.83 -6.02
C PRO A 389 7.21 -20.20 -6.53
N LEU A 390 6.60 -21.24 -5.97
CA LEU A 390 6.78 -22.62 -6.38
C LEU A 390 5.44 -23.20 -6.82
N ALA A 391 5.37 -23.74 -8.05
CA ALA A 391 4.15 -24.39 -8.52
C ALA A 391 3.73 -25.58 -7.61
N PRO A 392 2.44 -25.73 -7.31
CA PRO A 392 1.28 -25.10 -7.93
C PRO A 392 0.92 -23.71 -7.36
N TYR A 393 1.81 -23.02 -6.66
CA TYR A 393 1.66 -21.71 -6.03
C TYR A 393 0.64 -21.69 -4.89
N ARG A 394 -0.60 -22.03 -5.18
CA ARG A 394 -1.72 -22.24 -4.26
C ARG A 394 -2.47 -23.52 -4.61
N GLN A 395 -2.82 -24.28 -3.58
CA GLN A 395 -3.71 -25.44 -3.70
C GLN A 395 -4.48 -25.58 -2.38
N ASP A 396 -5.80 -25.41 -2.41
CA ASP A 396 -6.65 -25.38 -1.22
C ASP A 396 -6.08 -24.43 -0.14
N ASN A 397 -5.79 -24.93 1.04
CA ASN A 397 -5.21 -24.19 2.15
C ASN A 397 -3.68 -24.12 2.12
N TRP A 398 -3.04 -24.50 1.01
CA TRP A 398 -1.58 -24.52 0.87
C TRP A 398 -1.06 -23.40 -0.02
N ALA A 399 0.08 -22.84 0.41
CA ALA A 399 0.87 -21.88 -0.37
C ALA A 399 2.32 -22.36 -0.48
N PHE A 400 2.95 -22.18 -1.65
CA PHE A 400 4.25 -22.78 -1.93
C PHE A 400 5.27 -21.74 -2.36
N THR A 401 6.45 -21.79 -1.72
CA THR A 401 7.61 -20.95 -2.06
C THR A 401 8.89 -21.79 -2.05
N THR A 402 9.96 -21.26 -2.64
CA THR A 402 11.30 -21.87 -2.60
C THR A 402 12.38 -20.79 -2.53
N ASN A 403 13.48 -21.08 -1.85
CA ASN A 403 14.71 -20.27 -1.89
C ASN A 403 15.82 -20.92 -2.75
N GLY A 404 15.48 -21.97 -3.51
CA GLY A 404 16.39 -22.73 -4.35
C GLY A 404 17.09 -23.90 -3.65
N THR A 405 17.23 -23.85 -2.31
CA THR A 405 17.81 -24.95 -1.53
C THR A 405 16.77 -25.76 -0.76
N ALA A 406 15.67 -25.14 -0.41
CA ALA A 406 14.52 -25.76 0.24
C ALA A 406 13.23 -25.28 -0.39
N SER A 407 12.20 -26.11 -0.31
CA SER A 407 10.83 -25.77 -0.63
C SER A 407 10.02 -25.60 0.66
N TYR A 408 9.07 -24.69 0.63
CA TYR A 408 8.21 -24.40 1.77
C TYR A 408 6.75 -24.61 1.37
N ALA A 409 6.06 -25.45 2.13
CA ALA A 409 4.61 -25.64 2.05
C ALA A 409 3.97 -25.02 3.29
N SER A 410 3.32 -23.90 3.09
CA SER A 410 2.64 -23.13 4.15
C SER A 410 1.17 -23.53 4.21
N TYR A 411 0.73 -24.06 5.34
CA TYR A 411 -0.67 -24.40 5.58
C TYR A 411 -1.37 -23.21 6.25
N LEU A 412 -2.38 -22.66 5.60
CA LEU A 412 -3.19 -21.54 6.04
C LEU A 412 -4.48 -22.08 6.68
N PRO A 413 -4.54 -22.20 8.02
CA PRO A 413 -5.71 -22.78 8.68
C PRO A 413 -6.95 -21.90 8.57
N ALA A 414 -8.12 -22.54 8.60
CA ALA A 414 -9.37 -21.84 8.82
C ALA A 414 -9.40 -21.15 10.19
N GLU A 415 -10.30 -20.19 10.39
CA GLU A 415 -10.40 -19.42 11.64
C GLU A 415 -10.57 -20.33 12.88
N SER A 416 -11.35 -21.42 12.73
CA SER A 416 -11.61 -22.42 13.79
C SER A 416 -10.45 -23.38 14.04
N GLU A 417 -9.49 -23.50 13.14
CA GLU A 417 -8.36 -24.41 13.27
C GLU A 417 -7.23 -23.76 14.09
N THR A 418 -7.15 -24.11 15.34
CA THR A 418 -6.12 -23.57 16.27
C THR A 418 -4.98 -24.54 16.54
N VAL A 419 -5.13 -25.82 16.18
CA VAL A 419 -4.14 -26.88 16.39
C VAL A 419 -4.02 -27.71 15.11
N LEU A 420 -2.79 -28.05 14.71
CA LEU A 420 -2.55 -28.93 13.57
C LEU A 420 -3.27 -30.29 13.75
N PRO A 421 -3.86 -30.88 12.71
CA PRO A 421 -4.36 -32.23 12.74
C PRO A 421 -3.28 -33.26 13.09
N VAL A 422 -3.67 -34.42 13.63
CA VAL A 422 -2.73 -35.53 13.90
C VAL A 422 -2.06 -35.99 12.60
N THR A 423 -2.81 -36.00 11.52
CA THR A 423 -2.35 -36.39 10.20
C THR A 423 -2.63 -35.28 9.20
N VAL A 424 -1.61 -34.84 8.48
CA VAL A 424 -1.69 -33.75 7.51
C VAL A 424 -1.39 -34.29 6.10
N PRO A 425 -2.29 -34.14 5.14
CA PRO A 425 -2.01 -34.43 3.75
C PRO A 425 -1.18 -33.28 3.15
N LEU A 426 0.09 -33.56 2.86
CA LEU A 426 1.01 -32.61 2.24
C LEU A 426 0.95 -32.81 0.71
N PRO A 427 0.59 -31.79 -0.10
CA PRO A 427 0.43 -31.96 -1.55
C PRO A 427 1.73 -32.27 -2.30
N MET A 428 2.87 -32.05 -1.67
CA MET A 428 4.21 -32.22 -2.23
C MET A 428 5.02 -33.15 -1.35
N ALA A 429 5.67 -34.16 -1.92
CA ALA A 429 6.53 -35.05 -1.18
C ALA A 429 7.93 -34.46 -0.97
N PRO A 430 8.51 -34.56 0.24
CA PRO A 430 9.91 -34.16 0.47
C PRO A 430 10.87 -35.07 -0.31
N ALA A 431 12.04 -34.55 -0.68
CA ALA A 431 13.10 -35.37 -1.30
C ALA A 431 13.84 -36.23 -0.25
N LYS A 432 14.16 -35.63 0.91
CA LYS A 432 14.93 -36.28 1.99
C LYS A 432 14.33 -36.05 3.37
N THR A 433 14.15 -34.81 3.74
CA THR A 433 13.74 -34.43 5.09
C THR A 433 12.53 -33.50 5.09
N LEU A 434 11.74 -33.61 6.12
CA LEU A 434 10.59 -32.77 6.40
C LEU A 434 10.66 -32.24 7.83
N THR A 435 10.57 -30.95 8.01
CA THR A 435 10.48 -30.29 9.32
C THR A 435 9.37 -29.27 9.35
N LEU A 436 8.87 -28.93 10.52
CA LEU A 436 8.05 -27.72 10.74
C LEU A 436 8.96 -26.60 11.23
N LEU A 437 8.83 -25.40 10.67
CA LEU A 437 9.57 -24.25 11.20
C LEU A 437 9.15 -23.99 12.66
N GLY A 438 10.13 -23.64 13.50
CA GLY A 438 9.97 -23.58 14.96
C GLY A 438 10.16 -24.89 15.70
N VAL A 439 10.40 -26.00 14.99
CA VAL A 439 10.68 -27.33 15.57
C VAL A 439 11.98 -27.88 15.00
N LYS A 440 12.88 -28.36 15.88
CA LYS A 440 14.19 -28.88 15.45
C LYS A 440 14.14 -30.30 14.90
N GLN A 441 13.19 -31.13 15.36
CA GLN A 441 13.16 -32.55 14.99
C GLN A 441 12.45 -32.76 13.64
N PRO A 442 12.96 -33.70 12.82
CA PRO A 442 12.28 -34.12 11.60
C PRO A 442 10.93 -34.79 11.89
N LEU A 443 10.01 -34.67 10.95
CA LEU A 443 8.70 -35.31 11.00
C LEU A 443 8.72 -36.64 10.26
N ASN A 444 7.95 -37.61 10.76
CA ASN A 444 7.68 -38.85 10.04
C ASN A 444 6.64 -38.64 8.96
N TRP A 445 6.93 -39.10 7.78
CA TRP A 445 6.03 -39.00 6.62
C TRP A 445 6.05 -40.25 5.76
N LYS A 446 4.96 -40.47 5.04
CA LYS A 446 4.82 -41.59 4.07
C LYS A 446 4.40 -41.00 2.74
N LYS A 447 5.11 -41.36 1.67
CA LYS A 447 4.79 -40.91 0.31
C LYS A 447 3.40 -41.42 -0.12
N THR A 448 2.62 -40.56 -0.74
CA THR A 448 1.28 -40.87 -1.27
C THR A 448 1.11 -40.16 -2.61
N GLY A 449 1.29 -40.90 -3.71
CA GLY A 449 1.26 -40.29 -5.05
C GLY A 449 2.36 -39.24 -5.23
N THR A 450 1.96 -38.00 -5.58
CA THR A 450 2.87 -36.84 -5.70
C THR A 450 3.15 -36.16 -4.37
N GLY A 451 2.34 -36.41 -3.34
CA GLY A 451 2.39 -35.83 -2.02
C GLY A 451 2.90 -36.77 -0.94
N ALA A 452 2.61 -36.42 0.31
CA ALA A 452 2.94 -37.22 1.49
C ALA A 452 1.86 -37.13 2.56
N THR A 453 1.70 -38.14 3.38
CA THR A 453 0.95 -38.11 4.62
C THR A 453 1.94 -37.93 5.75
N VAL A 454 1.75 -36.88 6.54
CA VAL A 454 2.64 -36.47 7.64
C VAL A 454 1.94 -36.72 8.97
N THR A 455 2.58 -37.43 9.90
CA THR A 455 2.09 -37.62 11.27
C THR A 455 2.74 -36.59 12.20
N ILE A 456 1.92 -35.77 12.86
CA ILE A 456 2.37 -34.72 13.76
C ILE A 456 2.25 -35.21 15.22
N PRO A 457 3.38 -35.37 15.94
CA PRO A 457 3.36 -35.72 17.35
C PRO A 457 2.60 -34.71 18.20
N GLU A 458 1.88 -35.19 19.23
CA GLU A 458 1.06 -34.35 20.12
C GLU A 458 1.85 -33.18 20.70
N LYS A 459 3.08 -33.43 21.17
CA LYS A 459 3.97 -32.39 21.72
C LYS A 459 4.20 -31.25 20.73
N ILE A 460 4.38 -31.54 19.43
CA ILE A 460 4.60 -30.53 18.38
C ILE A 460 3.29 -29.79 18.11
N ARG A 461 2.17 -30.49 18.05
CA ARG A 461 0.85 -29.89 17.85
C ARG A 461 0.53 -28.85 18.93
N GLN A 462 0.80 -29.18 20.19
CA GLN A 462 0.61 -28.26 21.33
C GLN A 462 1.60 -27.09 21.29
N GLN A 463 2.87 -27.33 20.98
CA GLN A 463 3.90 -26.31 20.87
C GLN A 463 3.56 -25.24 19.81
N LEU A 464 2.96 -25.67 18.71
CA LEU A 464 2.61 -24.80 17.56
C LEU A 464 1.12 -24.40 17.53
N ALA A 465 0.38 -24.66 18.61
CA ALA A 465 -1.03 -24.26 18.71
C ALA A 465 -1.18 -22.73 18.57
N GLY A 466 -2.24 -22.29 17.92
CA GLY A 466 -2.57 -20.88 17.71
C GLY A 466 -1.74 -20.14 16.65
N GLN A 467 -0.79 -20.80 15.98
CA GLN A 467 -0.03 -20.16 14.91
C GLN A 467 -0.96 -19.73 13.76
N PRO A 468 -0.73 -18.55 13.15
CA PRO A 468 -1.52 -18.07 12.04
C PRO A 468 -1.34 -18.89 10.76
N VAL A 469 -0.15 -19.46 10.57
CA VAL A 469 0.23 -20.33 9.45
C VAL A 469 1.28 -21.31 9.97
N TRP A 470 1.20 -22.58 9.55
CA TRP A 470 2.21 -23.60 9.82
C TRP A 470 3.04 -23.85 8.56
N VAL A 471 4.35 -23.73 8.69
CA VAL A 471 5.26 -23.84 7.53
C VAL A 471 6.05 -25.16 7.60
N PHE A 472 5.84 -26.00 6.60
CA PHE A 472 6.59 -27.23 6.37
C PHE A 472 7.76 -26.91 5.45
N LYS A 473 8.99 -27.25 5.91
CA LYS A 473 10.22 -27.14 5.12
C LYS A 473 10.59 -28.51 4.57
N LEU A 474 10.71 -28.57 3.26
CA LEU A 474 11.05 -29.76 2.48
C LEU A 474 12.47 -29.58 1.92
N SER A 475 13.34 -30.56 2.19
CA SER A 475 14.72 -30.58 1.70
C SER A 475 15.04 -31.90 1.02
#